data_a6f7a2f5b992382e72750cec60247c25
#
_entry.id   a6f7a2f5b992382e72750cec60247c25
#
_cell.length_a   1.000
_cell.length_b   1.000
_cell.length_c   1.000
_cell.angle_alpha   90.00
_cell.angle_beta   90.00
_cell.angle_gamma   90.00
#
_symmetry.space_group_name_H-M   'P 1'
#
loop_
_entity.id
_entity.type
_entity.pdbx_description
1 polymer ?
#
loop_
_entity_poly.entity_id
_entity_poly.type
_entity_poly.pdbx_seq_one_letter_code
_entity_poly.pdbx_strand_id
1 'polypeptide(L)'
;MSTFIVSEFPDGNTISVPYQDWISGKRDPLIISNLYGQQLFSILFNDLGQIVFRENEFAWNFDLTYNKDTRYNLLGKIAEAVVVQRCHQNASVNELFIKYARRGNRKPSETFASKYCAVGTGLLTTQKMFPKFWQPGDTQRDVVWVDISNPNPNKQMLLQQINSTLSSGSCAGLQIKVSSNGMKYIYQPLIKHTYYYPVLYFGTNGDFAEIAQTLMQNGYLHQDMIGVDFIDAKAVDPVAYD
;
A
#
# COMPACT_ATOMS: atom_id res chain seq x y z
N MET A 1 5.11 -36.26 5.36
CA MET A 1 4.03 -35.79 4.46
C MET A 1 4.57 -34.64 3.66
N SER A 2 4.42 -34.67 2.34
CA SER A 2 4.81 -33.55 1.49
C SER A 2 3.64 -32.56 1.41
N THR A 3 3.88 -31.29 1.70
CA THR A 3 2.92 -30.21 1.59
C THR A 3 3.04 -29.56 0.23
N PHE A 4 1.93 -29.25 -0.43
CA PHE A 4 1.87 -28.60 -1.74
C PHE A 4 1.04 -27.35 -1.68
N ILE A 5 1.40 -26.35 -2.49
CA ILE A 5 0.55 -25.24 -2.89
C ILE A 5 -0.25 -25.73 -4.10
N VAL A 6 -1.57 -25.65 -4.02
CA VAL A 6 -2.48 -26.05 -5.12
C VAL A 6 -3.27 -24.82 -5.53
N SER A 7 -3.31 -24.54 -6.82
CA SER A 7 -4.16 -23.50 -7.42
C SER A 7 -5.15 -24.15 -8.38
N GLU A 8 -6.44 -23.89 -8.19
CA GLU A 8 -7.52 -24.33 -9.07
C GLU A 8 -7.92 -23.18 -10.00
N PHE A 9 -8.04 -23.48 -11.28
CA PHE A 9 -8.47 -22.53 -12.31
C PHE A 9 -10.00 -22.60 -12.52
N PRO A 10 -10.62 -21.57 -13.12
CA PRO A 10 -12.06 -21.54 -13.36
C PRO A 10 -12.60 -22.70 -14.22
N ASP A 11 -11.76 -23.33 -15.02
CA ASP A 11 -12.09 -24.51 -15.83
C ASP A 11 -11.99 -25.83 -15.08
N GLY A 12 -11.68 -25.79 -13.77
CA GLY A 12 -11.52 -26.95 -12.91
C GLY A 12 -10.15 -27.62 -12.98
N ASN A 13 -9.25 -27.14 -13.84
CA ASN A 13 -7.86 -27.64 -13.87
C ASN A 13 -7.12 -27.19 -12.60
N THR A 14 -6.17 -28.01 -12.14
CA THR A 14 -5.32 -27.70 -10.99
C THR A 14 -3.86 -27.75 -11.33
N ILE A 15 -3.08 -26.85 -10.73
CA ILE A 15 -1.62 -26.90 -10.74
C ILE A 15 -1.14 -26.99 -9.30
N SER A 16 -0.15 -27.82 -9.02
CA SER A 16 0.44 -27.95 -7.69
C SER A 16 1.96 -27.84 -7.75
N VAL A 17 2.55 -27.16 -6.75
CA VAL A 17 3.99 -27.09 -6.55
C VAL A 17 4.32 -27.47 -5.11
N PRO A 18 5.48 -28.14 -4.86
CA PRO A 18 5.93 -28.42 -3.50
C PRO A 18 6.07 -27.13 -2.70
N TYR A 19 5.58 -27.14 -1.45
CA TYR A 19 5.67 -25.97 -0.57
C TYR A 19 7.10 -25.45 -0.39
N GLN A 20 8.09 -26.36 -0.31
CA GLN A 20 9.50 -25.99 -0.19
C GLN A 20 10.02 -25.22 -1.41
N ASP A 21 9.58 -25.61 -2.60
CA ASP A 21 9.93 -24.89 -3.84
C ASP A 21 9.28 -23.50 -3.86
N TRP A 22 8.03 -23.38 -3.41
CA TRP A 22 7.32 -22.11 -3.30
C TRP A 22 8.02 -21.11 -2.37
N ILE A 23 8.38 -21.53 -1.14
CA ILE A 23 9.06 -20.65 -0.18
C ILE A 23 10.50 -20.34 -0.55
N SER A 24 11.15 -21.19 -1.38
CA SER A 24 12.51 -20.94 -1.92
C SER A 24 12.52 -19.96 -3.11
N GLY A 25 11.34 -19.44 -3.51
CA GLY A 25 11.22 -18.50 -4.64
C GLY A 25 11.04 -19.16 -6.01
N LYS A 26 10.98 -20.49 -6.09
CA LYS A 26 10.63 -21.21 -7.33
C LYS A 26 9.12 -21.18 -7.54
N ARG A 27 8.60 -20.03 -7.93
CA ARG A 27 7.15 -19.81 -8.10
C ARG A 27 6.75 -20.15 -9.53
N ASP A 28 5.69 -20.96 -9.67
CA ASP A 28 5.10 -21.24 -10.97
C ASP A 28 4.37 -20.01 -11.50
N PRO A 29 4.70 -19.50 -12.73
CA PRO A 29 4.10 -18.31 -13.28
C PRO A 29 2.57 -18.40 -13.44
N LEU A 30 2.02 -19.58 -13.71
CA LEU A 30 0.56 -19.75 -13.86
C LEU A 30 -0.15 -19.66 -12.52
N ILE A 31 0.42 -20.23 -11.45
CA ILE A 31 -0.12 -20.08 -10.09
C ILE A 31 -0.07 -18.63 -9.64
N ILE A 32 1.04 -17.94 -9.90
CA ILE A 32 1.16 -16.50 -9.62
C ILE A 32 0.12 -15.71 -10.40
N SER A 33 -0.02 -15.96 -11.70
CA SER A 33 -0.98 -15.25 -12.55
C SER A 33 -2.42 -15.46 -12.07
N ASN A 34 -2.81 -16.68 -11.68
CA ASN A 34 -4.13 -16.96 -11.15
C ASN A 34 -4.38 -16.26 -9.82
N LEU A 35 -3.45 -16.38 -8.88
CA LEU A 35 -3.57 -15.80 -7.54
C LEU A 35 -3.63 -14.27 -7.56
N TYR A 36 -2.66 -13.65 -8.22
CA TYR A 36 -2.59 -12.18 -8.27
C TYR A 36 -3.59 -11.59 -9.27
N GLY A 37 -3.97 -12.33 -10.31
CA GLY A 37 -5.02 -11.91 -11.23
C GLY A 37 -6.37 -11.77 -10.54
N GLN A 38 -6.73 -12.69 -9.65
CA GLN A 38 -7.95 -12.60 -8.84
C GLN A 38 -7.89 -11.43 -7.85
N GLN A 39 -6.74 -11.23 -7.20
CA GLN A 39 -6.55 -10.09 -6.29
C GLN A 39 -6.63 -8.76 -7.06
N LEU A 40 -5.95 -8.65 -8.19
CA LEU A 40 -5.99 -7.46 -9.03
C LEU A 40 -7.42 -7.16 -9.52
N PHE A 41 -8.15 -8.18 -9.96
CA PHE A 41 -9.55 -8.02 -10.34
C PHE A 41 -10.40 -7.49 -9.18
N SER A 42 -10.24 -8.05 -7.99
CA SER A 42 -10.94 -7.59 -6.78
C SER A 42 -10.62 -6.12 -6.46
N ILE A 43 -9.37 -5.72 -6.54
CA ILE A 43 -8.95 -4.33 -6.35
C ILE A 43 -9.61 -3.42 -7.38
N LEU A 44 -9.51 -3.75 -8.65
CA LEU A 44 -10.04 -2.93 -9.74
C LEU A 44 -11.57 -2.80 -9.68
N PHE A 45 -12.27 -3.86 -9.27
CA PHE A 45 -13.73 -3.89 -9.17
C PHE A 45 -14.25 -3.27 -7.87
N ASN A 46 -13.75 -3.74 -6.71
CA ASN A 46 -14.30 -3.37 -5.41
C ASN A 46 -13.71 -2.07 -4.85
N ASP A 47 -12.39 -1.90 -4.97
CA ASP A 47 -11.67 -0.80 -4.31
C ASP A 47 -11.58 0.44 -5.19
N LEU A 48 -11.38 0.26 -6.51
CA LEU A 48 -11.13 1.35 -7.44
C LEU A 48 -12.30 1.66 -8.36
N GLY A 49 -13.25 0.74 -8.56
CA GLY A 49 -14.37 0.91 -9.51
C GLY A 49 -13.92 1.09 -10.96
N GLN A 50 -12.75 0.55 -11.30
CA GLN A 50 -12.19 0.63 -12.65
C GLN A 50 -12.71 -0.49 -13.54
N ILE A 51 -13.19 -1.56 -12.95
CA ILE A 51 -14.03 -2.57 -13.59
C ILE A 51 -15.43 -2.39 -13.02
N VAL A 52 -16.43 -2.39 -13.87
CA VAL A 52 -17.85 -2.28 -13.51
C VAL A 52 -18.64 -3.40 -14.17
N PHE A 53 -19.74 -3.80 -13.54
CA PHE A 53 -20.66 -4.78 -14.11
C PHE A 53 -21.87 -4.03 -14.68
N ARG A 54 -22.06 -4.07 -16.00
CA ARG A 54 -23.15 -3.42 -16.72
C ARG A 54 -23.68 -4.38 -17.78
N GLU A 55 -25.01 -4.40 -17.97
CA GLU A 55 -25.66 -5.20 -19.02
C GLU A 55 -25.23 -6.68 -19.04
N ASN A 56 -25.02 -7.27 -17.83
CA ASN A 56 -24.52 -8.64 -17.64
C ASN A 56 -23.09 -8.92 -18.09
N GLU A 57 -22.28 -7.88 -18.29
CA GLU A 57 -20.87 -8.02 -18.64
C GLU A 57 -19.97 -7.15 -17.77
N PHE A 58 -18.70 -7.56 -17.61
CA PHE A 58 -17.66 -6.73 -17.01
C PHE A 58 -17.09 -5.77 -18.05
N ALA A 59 -17.08 -4.50 -17.73
CA ALA A 59 -16.55 -3.45 -18.59
C ALA A 59 -15.50 -2.61 -17.84
N TRP A 60 -14.54 -2.09 -18.60
CA TRP A 60 -13.61 -1.09 -18.10
C TRP A 60 -14.30 0.26 -17.97
N ASN A 61 -14.06 0.95 -16.85
CA ASN A 61 -14.60 2.28 -16.60
C ASN A 61 -13.67 3.40 -17.08
N PHE A 62 -12.51 3.05 -17.64
CA PHE A 62 -11.52 4.01 -18.14
C PHE A 62 -10.71 3.41 -19.30
N ASP A 63 -10.09 4.30 -20.09
CA ASP A 63 -9.25 3.92 -21.21
C ASP A 63 -7.77 3.95 -20.83
N LEU A 64 -7.16 2.77 -20.75
CA LEU A 64 -5.73 2.59 -20.46
C LEU A 64 -4.82 2.88 -21.66
N THR A 65 -5.39 3.04 -22.85
CA THR A 65 -4.58 2.99 -24.09
C THR A 65 -3.84 4.28 -24.38
N TYR A 66 -4.32 5.41 -23.89
CA TYR A 66 -3.90 6.72 -24.40
C TYR A 66 -2.95 7.54 -23.53
N ASN A 67 -2.75 7.21 -22.25
CA ASN A 67 -1.94 8.08 -21.42
C ASN A 67 -1.02 7.30 -20.46
N LYS A 68 0.29 7.50 -20.61
CA LYS A 68 1.31 6.93 -19.72
C LYS A 68 1.08 7.36 -18.25
N ASP A 69 0.64 8.59 -18.04
CA ASP A 69 0.38 9.13 -16.70
C ASP A 69 -0.82 8.43 -16.04
N THR A 70 -1.84 8.05 -16.82
CA THR A 70 -2.98 7.27 -16.33
C THR A 70 -2.55 5.90 -15.77
N ARG A 71 -1.58 5.24 -16.43
CA ARG A 71 -1.05 3.96 -15.97
C ARG A 71 -0.31 4.08 -14.65
N TYR A 72 0.54 5.11 -14.50
CA TYR A 72 1.27 5.33 -13.24
C TYR A 72 0.33 5.74 -12.11
N ASN A 73 -0.67 6.57 -12.39
CA ASN A 73 -1.70 6.92 -11.42
C ASN A 73 -2.49 5.68 -10.96
N LEU A 74 -2.81 4.78 -11.89
CA LEU A 74 -3.47 3.51 -11.56
C LEU A 74 -2.57 2.62 -10.70
N LEU A 75 -1.28 2.47 -11.04
CA LEU A 75 -0.34 1.70 -10.22
C LEU A 75 -0.25 2.25 -8.79
N GLY A 76 -0.24 3.58 -8.63
CA GLY A 76 -0.30 4.21 -7.30
C GLY A 76 -1.55 3.82 -6.53
N LYS A 77 -2.71 3.80 -7.19
CA LYS A 77 -3.98 3.39 -6.57
C LYS A 77 -4.05 1.90 -6.26
N ILE A 78 -3.48 1.05 -7.11
CA ILE A 78 -3.36 -0.38 -6.84
C ILE A 78 -2.45 -0.59 -5.61
N ALA A 79 -1.31 0.07 -5.52
CA ALA A 79 -0.41 -0.04 -4.38
C ALA A 79 -1.09 0.43 -3.07
N GLU A 80 -1.89 1.51 -3.11
CA GLU A 80 -2.73 1.95 -1.98
C GLU A 80 -3.66 0.81 -1.51
N ALA A 81 -4.41 0.21 -2.44
CA ALA A 81 -5.34 -0.87 -2.13
C ALA A 81 -4.63 -2.13 -1.61
N VAL A 82 -3.48 -2.50 -2.21
CA VAL A 82 -2.67 -3.64 -1.77
C VAL A 82 -2.20 -3.43 -0.33
N VAL A 83 -1.65 -2.26 0.01
CA VAL A 83 -1.20 -1.96 1.38
C VAL A 83 -2.35 -2.09 2.37
N VAL A 84 -3.54 -1.56 2.05
CA VAL A 84 -4.74 -1.67 2.89
C VAL A 84 -5.14 -3.13 3.08
N GLN A 85 -5.23 -3.92 2.00
CA GLN A 85 -5.59 -5.33 2.06
C GLN A 85 -4.58 -6.14 2.89
N ARG A 86 -3.28 -5.88 2.72
CA ARG A 86 -2.22 -6.53 3.50
C ARG A 86 -2.35 -6.25 4.99
N CYS A 87 -2.67 -5.02 5.38
CA CYS A 87 -2.94 -4.66 6.77
C CYS A 87 -4.15 -5.43 7.34
N HIS A 88 -5.20 -5.64 6.54
CA HIS A 88 -6.38 -6.39 6.97
C HIS A 88 -6.13 -7.89 7.09
N GLN A 89 -5.30 -8.44 6.21
CA GLN A 89 -5.03 -9.88 6.14
C GLN A 89 -3.97 -10.36 7.14
N ASN A 90 -3.09 -9.45 7.61
CA ASN A 90 -1.94 -9.82 8.42
C ASN A 90 -1.69 -8.78 9.54
N ALA A 91 -1.97 -9.19 10.78
CA ALA A 91 -1.81 -8.34 11.96
C ALA A 91 -0.36 -7.81 12.12
N SER A 92 0.66 -8.65 11.89
CA SER A 92 2.06 -8.24 11.98
C SER A 92 2.46 -7.21 10.92
N VAL A 93 1.86 -7.30 9.73
CA VAL A 93 2.03 -6.31 8.67
C VAL A 93 1.34 -5.00 9.05
N ASN A 94 0.11 -5.07 9.60
CA ASN A 94 -0.58 -3.88 10.11
C ASN A 94 0.21 -3.16 11.21
N GLU A 95 0.76 -3.90 12.17
CA GLU A 95 1.67 -3.34 13.21
C GLU A 95 2.86 -2.60 12.60
N LEU A 96 3.47 -3.22 11.57
CA LEU A 96 4.63 -2.65 10.91
C LEU A 96 4.29 -1.35 10.18
N PHE A 97 3.22 -1.32 9.42
CA PHE A 97 2.78 -0.10 8.74
C PHE A 97 2.32 0.99 9.73
N ILE A 98 1.67 0.63 10.84
CA ILE A 98 1.35 1.57 11.93
C ILE A 98 2.63 2.19 12.50
N LYS A 99 3.69 1.39 12.72
CA LYS A 99 4.99 1.91 13.17
C LYS A 99 5.47 3.05 12.25
N TYR A 100 5.49 2.79 10.94
CA TYR A 100 5.98 3.77 9.96
C TYR A 100 5.06 4.98 9.86
N ALA A 101 3.75 4.79 9.77
CA ALA A 101 2.78 5.88 9.69
C ALA A 101 2.86 6.84 10.89
N ARG A 102 3.20 6.30 12.07
CA ARG A 102 3.38 7.08 13.31
C ARG A 102 4.80 7.66 13.48
N ARG A 103 5.73 7.39 12.59
CA ARG A 103 7.17 7.66 12.77
C ARG A 103 7.72 7.05 14.07
N GLY A 104 7.23 5.86 14.41
CA GLY A 104 7.61 5.17 15.64
C GLY A 104 8.91 4.37 15.50
N ASN A 105 9.72 4.32 16.55
CA ASN A 105 10.96 3.53 16.58
C ASN A 105 10.70 2.03 16.77
N ARG A 106 9.54 1.65 17.31
CA ARG A 106 9.17 0.26 17.60
C ARG A 106 7.77 -0.05 17.08
N LYS A 107 7.55 -1.32 16.73
CA LYS A 107 6.20 -1.82 16.45
C LYS A 107 5.31 -1.64 17.69
N PRO A 108 4.03 -1.23 17.50
CA PRO A 108 3.05 -1.26 18.56
C PRO A 108 2.75 -2.72 18.97
N SER A 109 2.13 -2.92 20.12
CA SER A 109 1.60 -4.24 20.48
C SER A 109 0.41 -4.61 19.60
N GLU A 110 0.18 -5.91 19.42
CA GLU A 110 -0.98 -6.43 18.70
C GLU A 110 -2.30 -5.87 19.25
N THR A 111 -2.45 -5.84 20.60
CA THR A 111 -3.63 -5.29 21.27
C THR A 111 -3.86 -3.80 20.95
N PHE A 112 -2.77 -3.04 20.72
CA PHE A 112 -2.91 -1.66 20.26
C PHE A 112 -3.31 -1.61 18.78
N ALA A 113 -2.57 -2.35 17.94
CA ALA A 113 -2.77 -2.32 16.47
C ALA A 113 -4.16 -2.84 16.06
N SER A 114 -4.72 -3.83 16.77
CA SER A 114 -6.05 -4.38 16.49
C SER A 114 -7.21 -3.39 16.70
N LYS A 115 -6.96 -2.27 17.38
CA LYS A 115 -7.94 -1.18 17.50
C LYS A 115 -8.06 -0.31 16.25
N TYR A 116 -7.14 -0.47 15.29
CA TYR A 116 -7.03 0.40 14.14
C TYR A 116 -7.16 -0.37 12.83
N CYS A 117 -8.05 0.11 11.99
CA CYS A 117 -8.29 -0.39 10.63
C CYS A 117 -7.59 0.52 9.62
N ALA A 118 -6.73 -0.05 8.78
CA ALA A 118 -6.13 0.67 7.66
C ALA A 118 -7.21 0.98 6.61
N VAL A 119 -7.22 2.20 6.11
CA VAL A 119 -8.13 2.63 5.04
C VAL A 119 -7.38 3.49 4.02
N GLY A 120 -7.67 3.28 2.74
CA GLY A 120 -7.15 4.12 1.67
C GLY A 120 -8.04 5.33 1.47
N THR A 121 -7.46 6.53 1.48
CA THR A 121 -8.25 7.78 1.42
C THR A 121 -9.02 7.93 0.11
N GLY A 122 -8.53 7.32 -0.97
CA GLY A 122 -9.14 7.36 -2.29
C GLY A 122 -9.99 6.12 -2.66
N LEU A 123 -10.07 5.10 -1.81
CA LEU A 123 -10.73 3.83 -2.15
C LEU A 123 -12.24 3.89 -1.99
N LEU A 124 -12.98 3.24 -2.90
CA LEU A 124 -14.45 3.12 -2.80
C LEU A 124 -14.91 2.31 -1.59
N THR A 125 -14.11 1.34 -1.16
CA THR A 125 -14.35 0.59 0.09
C THR A 125 -14.34 1.52 1.29
N THR A 126 -13.43 2.49 1.33
CA THR A 126 -13.41 3.54 2.36
C THR A 126 -14.64 4.44 2.28
N GLN A 127 -15.05 4.84 1.07
CA GLN A 127 -16.27 5.62 0.88
C GLN A 127 -17.50 4.91 1.47
N LYS A 128 -17.60 3.60 1.29
CA LYS A 128 -18.73 2.79 1.78
C LYS A 128 -18.69 2.55 3.29
N MET A 129 -17.52 2.18 3.83
CA MET A 129 -17.38 1.73 5.21
C MET A 129 -17.03 2.87 6.19
N PHE A 130 -16.27 3.85 5.73
CA PHE A 130 -15.73 4.95 6.52
C PHE A 130 -15.86 6.30 5.79
N PRO A 131 -17.08 6.73 5.40
CA PRO A 131 -17.30 7.89 4.52
C PRO A 131 -16.69 9.19 5.05
N LYS A 132 -16.60 9.34 6.38
CA LYS A 132 -15.96 10.48 7.05
C LYS A 132 -14.48 10.65 6.69
N PHE A 133 -13.80 9.55 6.39
CA PHE A 133 -12.35 9.50 6.10
C PHE A 133 -12.03 9.32 4.62
N TRP A 134 -13.07 9.26 3.77
CA TRP A 134 -12.90 9.21 2.34
C TRP A 134 -12.56 10.59 1.78
N GLN A 135 -11.35 10.71 1.23
CA GLN A 135 -10.79 11.96 0.69
C GLN A 135 -9.99 11.66 -0.58
N PRO A 136 -10.65 11.39 -1.73
CA PRO A 136 -9.98 10.93 -2.95
C PRO A 136 -9.02 11.96 -3.56
N GLY A 137 -9.09 13.21 -3.14
CA GLY A 137 -8.17 14.28 -3.54
C GLY A 137 -7.08 14.61 -2.51
N ASP A 138 -6.89 13.80 -1.46
CA ASP A 138 -5.83 14.03 -0.49
C ASP A 138 -4.45 13.82 -1.16
N THR A 139 -3.67 14.88 -1.26
CA THR A 139 -2.34 14.86 -1.89
C THR A 139 -1.23 14.45 -0.93
N GLN A 140 -1.56 14.23 0.34
CA GLN A 140 -0.60 13.99 1.41
C GLN A 140 -0.69 12.60 2.02
N ARG A 141 -1.88 11.98 2.01
CA ARG A 141 -2.12 10.70 2.66
C ARG A 141 -2.88 9.79 1.73
N ASP A 142 -2.27 8.69 1.38
CA ASP A 142 -2.96 7.63 0.63
C ASP A 142 -3.55 6.59 1.58
N VAL A 143 -2.85 6.26 2.69
CA VAL A 143 -3.33 5.31 3.70
C VAL A 143 -3.30 5.94 5.09
N VAL A 144 -4.40 5.80 5.83
CA VAL A 144 -4.57 6.23 7.22
C VAL A 144 -5.18 5.11 8.06
N TRP A 145 -5.16 5.25 9.39
CA TRP A 145 -5.70 4.25 10.32
C TRP A 145 -6.84 4.84 11.14
N VAL A 146 -8.00 4.19 11.08
CA VAL A 146 -9.23 4.58 11.79
C VAL A 146 -9.36 3.75 13.07
N ASP A 147 -9.59 4.40 14.20
CA ASP A 147 -9.90 3.73 15.47
C ASP A 147 -11.30 3.11 15.39
N ILE A 148 -11.33 1.77 15.35
CA ILE A 148 -12.56 0.96 15.28
C ILE A 148 -12.99 0.43 16.66
N SER A 149 -12.29 0.79 17.75
CA SER A 149 -12.68 0.40 19.11
C SER A 149 -14.00 1.06 19.54
N ASN A 150 -14.36 2.18 18.92
CA ASN A 150 -15.64 2.83 19.14
C ASN A 150 -16.66 2.37 18.06
N PRO A 151 -17.76 1.71 18.46
CA PRO A 151 -18.78 1.23 17.52
C PRO A 151 -19.56 2.38 16.84
N ASN A 152 -19.54 3.60 17.39
CA ASN A 152 -20.19 4.74 16.79
C ASN A 152 -19.29 5.38 15.71
N PRO A 153 -19.66 5.33 14.41
CA PRO A 153 -18.84 5.86 13.31
C PRO A 153 -18.52 7.35 13.45
N ASN A 154 -19.43 8.13 14.06
CA ASN A 154 -19.23 9.57 14.25
C ASN A 154 -18.16 9.89 15.30
N LYS A 155 -17.85 8.95 16.19
CA LYS A 155 -16.85 9.09 17.24
C LYS A 155 -15.51 8.45 16.88
N GLN A 156 -15.44 7.75 15.76
CA GLN A 156 -14.18 7.20 15.27
C GLN A 156 -13.19 8.30 14.92
N MET A 157 -11.94 8.09 15.24
CA MET A 157 -10.85 9.06 15.07
C MET A 157 -9.69 8.42 14.28
N LEU A 158 -8.89 9.26 13.65
CA LEU A 158 -7.64 8.82 13.04
C LEU A 158 -6.56 8.61 14.10
N LEU A 159 -5.75 7.58 13.89
CA LEU A 159 -4.53 7.33 14.63
C LEU A 159 -3.61 8.56 14.57
N GLN A 160 -2.98 8.91 15.69
CA GLN A 160 -2.10 10.07 15.80
C GLN A 160 -0.62 9.69 15.67
N GLN A 161 0.20 10.60 15.15
CA GLN A 161 1.66 10.46 15.15
C GLN A 161 2.22 10.51 16.58
N ILE A 162 3.40 9.87 16.81
CA ILE A 162 4.01 9.82 18.15
C ILE A 162 4.70 11.14 18.48
N ASN A 163 5.50 11.67 17.58
CA ASN A 163 6.36 12.83 17.81
C ASN A 163 6.11 13.88 16.70
N SER A 164 4.90 14.40 16.65
CA SER A 164 4.58 15.47 15.70
C SER A 164 5.19 16.78 16.21
N THR A 165 6.25 17.26 15.58
CA THR A 165 6.72 18.65 15.71
C THR A 165 5.79 19.61 14.97
N LEU A 166 4.94 19.10 14.09
CA LEU A 166 3.85 19.82 13.48
C LEU A 166 2.72 19.92 14.51
N SER A 167 2.12 21.09 14.63
CA SER A 167 1.07 21.47 15.58
C SER A 167 0.18 20.29 16.03
N SER A 168 -0.08 20.19 17.32
CA SER A 168 -0.88 19.19 17.99
C SER A 168 -2.09 18.76 17.15
N GLY A 169 -2.07 17.51 16.65
CA GLY A 169 -3.19 16.95 15.92
C GLY A 169 -2.88 16.31 14.57
N SER A 170 -1.61 16.13 14.16
CA SER A 170 -1.29 15.41 12.93
C SER A 170 -1.65 13.93 13.04
N CYS A 171 -2.59 13.46 12.23
CA CYS A 171 -2.90 12.04 12.15
C CYS A 171 -1.72 11.26 11.56
N ALA A 172 -1.62 9.97 11.91
CA ALA A 172 -0.70 9.05 11.27
C ALA A 172 -1.19 8.69 9.86
N GLY A 173 -0.27 8.55 8.92
CA GLY A 173 -0.61 8.17 7.55
C GLY A 173 0.65 7.90 6.73
N LEU A 174 0.46 7.32 5.56
CA LEU A 174 1.49 7.07 4.58
C LEU A 174 1.11 7.70 3.24
N GLN A 175 2.09 8.30 2.60
CA GLN A 175 2.01 8.70 1.20
C GLN A 175 2.62 7.57 0.35
N ILE A 176 1.88 7.03 -0.60
CA ILE A 176 2.35 5.95 -1.47
C ILE A 176 2.85 6.54 -2.80
N LYS A 177 4.02 6.09 -3.22
CA LYS A 177 4.60 6.49 -4.51
C LYS A 177 5.12 5.27 -5.24
N VAL A 178 4.73 5.14 -6.50
CA VAL A 178 5.16 4.07 -7.41
C VAL A 178 5.87 4.70 -8.61
N SER A 179 7.07 4.24 -8.91
CA SER A 179 7.81 4.74 -10.07
C SER A 179 8.83 3.73 -10.59
N SER A 180 9.06 3.74 -11.89
CA SER A 180 10.20 3.09 -12.55
C SER A 180 11.40 4.04 -12.74
N ASN A 181 11.29 5.29 -12.33
CA ASN A 181 12.37 6.27 -12.37
C ASN A 181 12.18 7.28 -11.23
N GLY A 182 12.56 6.86 -10.04
CA GLY A 182 12.38 7.65 -8.83
C GLY A 182 13.25 8.92 -8.81
N MET A 183 14.45 8.88 -9.36
CA MET A 183 15.30 10.07 -9.47
C MET A 183 14.59 11.22 -10.19
N LYS A 184 13.81 10.90 -11.22
CA LYS A 184 13.02 11.91 -11.93
C LYS A 184 11.72 12.27 -11.21
N TYR A 185 11.09 11.32 -10.53
CA TYR A 185 9.73 11.48 -10.05
C TYR A 185 9.64 11.88 -8.57
N ILE A 186 10.43 11.22 -7.68
CA ILE A 186 10.30 11.39 -6.23
C ILE A 186 11.41 12.29 -5.64
N TYR A 187 12.59 12.34 -6.28
CA TYR A 187 13.74 13.06 -5.76
C TYR A 187 13.44 14.55 -5.50
N GLN A 188 12.89 15.25 -6.50
CA GLN A 188 12.57 16.68 -6.35
C GLN A 188 11.49 16.97 -5.29
N PRO A 189 10.37 16.23 -5.22
CA PRO A 189 9.41 16.37 -4.13
C PRO A 189 10.01 16.15 -2.75
N LEU A 190 10.93 15.20 -2.58
CA LEU A 190 11.57 14.95 -1.28
C LEU A 190 12.46 16.13 -0.85
N ILE A 191 13.32 16.67 -1.73
CA ILE A 191 14.18 17.81 -1.41
C ILE A 191 13.40 19.11 -1.17
N LYS A 192 12.21 19.25 -1.75
CA LYS A 192 11.31 20.39 -1.54
C LYS A 192 10.41 20.21 -0.33
N HIS A 193 10.56 19.11 0.43
CA HIS A 193 9.68 18.78 1.55
C HIS A 193 8.18 18.86 1.18
N THR A 194 7.83 18.38 -0.03
CA THR A 194 6.46 18.45 -0.54
C THR A 194 5.52 17.54 0.28
N TYR A 195 6.05 16.46 0.87
CA TYR A 195 5.27 15.50 1.64
C TYR A 195 5.45 15.70 3.14
N TYR A 196 4.34 15.90 3.85
CA TYR A 196 4.33 16.01 5.31
C TYR A 196 4.28 14.65 6.01
N TYR A 197 3.97 13.59 5.27
CA TYR A 197 3.83 12.22 5.76
C TYR A 197 4.95 11.34 5.24
N PRO A 198 5.28 10.24 5.95
CA PRO A 198 6.25 9.27 5.47
C PRO A 198 5.88 8.76 4.08
N VAL A 199 6.86 8.71 3.20
CA VAL A 199 6.70 8.22 1.82
C VAL A 199 7.06 6.75 1.78
N LEU A 200 6.09 5.90 1.48
CA LEU A 200 6.30 4.48 1.16
C LEU A 200 6.52 4.36 -0.35
N TYR A 201 7.74 4.02 -0.74
CA TYR A 201 8.16 4.03 -2.13
C TYR A 201 8.24 2.62 -2.72
N PHE A 202 7.54 2.43 -3.83
CA PHE A 202 7.56 1.25 -4.69
C PHE A 202 8.42 1.55 -5.92
N GLY A 203 9.73 1.36 -5.79
CA GLY A 203 10.68 1.55 -6.89
C GLY A 203 10.76 0.31 -7.78
N THR A 204 9.99 0.26 -8.87
CA THR A 204 9.90 -0.93 -9.72
C THR A 204 11.21 -1.34 -10.40
N ASN A 205 12.23 -0.47 -10.40
CA ASN A 205 13.60 -0.75 -10.88
C ASN A 205 14.61 -0.98 -9.73
N GLY A 206 14.15 -1.01 -8.47
CA GLY A 206 15.04 -1.18 -7.32
C GLY A 206 15.93 0.03 -7.03
N ASP A 207 15.52 1.23 -7.45
CA ASP A 207 16.30 2.48 -7.37
C ASP A 207 16.23 3.18 -6.01
N PHE A 208 15.58 2.59 -5.00
CA PHE A 208 15.45 3.18 -3.66
C PHE A 208 16.81 3.53 -3.03
N ALA A 209 17.76 2.59 -3.08
CA ALA A 209 19.07 2.78 -2.46
C ALA A 209 19.87 3.93 -3.12
N GLU A 210 19.81 4.03 -4.45
CA GLU A 210 20.44 5.12 -5.21
C GLU A 210 19.86 6.48 -4.83
N ILE A 211 18.51 6.58 -4.77
CA ILE A 211 17.82 7.82 -4.39
C ILE A 211 18.19 8.20 -2.96
N ALA A 212 18.13 7.26 -2.01
CA ALA A 212 18.44 7.50 -0.61
C ALA A 212 19.89 7.97 -0.44
N GLN A 213 20.84 7.33 -1.11
CA GLN A 213 22.26 7.73 -1.08
C GLN A 213 22.46 9.14 -1.65
N THR A 214 21.84 9.45 -2.78
CA THR A 214 21.94 10.77 -3.41
C THR A 214 21.36 11.88 -2.53
N LEU A 215 20.22 11.62 -1.87
CA LEU A 215 19.60 12.55 -0.92
C LEU A 215 20.52 12.82 0.28
N MET A 216 21.15 11.78 0.84
CA MET A 216 22.09 11.92 1.95
C MET A 216 23.36 12.69 1.54
N GLN A 217 23.96 12.35 0.39
CA GLN A 217 25.17 13.03 -0.13
C GLN A 217 24.96 14.51 -0.36
N ASN A 218 23.75 14.91 -0.75
CA ASN A 218 23.37 16.30 -0.99
C ASN A 218 22.80 17.00 0.25
N GLY A 219 22.78 16.34 1.41
CA GLY A 219 22.32 16.92 2.68
C GLY A 219 20.81 17.14 2.80
N TYR A 220 20.01 16.56 1.91
CA TYR A 220 18.54 16.68 1.94
C TYR A 220 17.87 15.69 2.87
N LEU A 221 18.52 14.57 3.18
CA LEU A 221 18.01 13.53 4.03
C LEU A 221 19.14 13.02 4.93
N HIS A 222 18.89 12.89 6.23
CA HIS A 222 19.80 12.25 7.15
C HIS A 222 19.58 10.73 7.20
N GLN A 223 20.59 9.99 7.65
CA GLN A 223 20.50 8.52 7.69
C GLN A 223 19.38 8.01 8.60
N ASP A 224 19.06 8.72 9.66
CA ASP A 224 17.96 8.40 10.58
C ASP A 224 16.57 8.64 9.99
N MET A 225 16.48 9.39 8.89
CA MET A 225 15.22 9.60 8.14
C MET A 225 14.94 8.47 7.14
N ILE A 226 15.96 7.68 6.76
CA ILE A 226 15.77 6.48 5.93
C ILE A 226 15.03 5.43 6.76
N GLY A 227 13.93 4.90 6.21
CA GLY A 227 13.04 3.99 6.93
C GLY A 227 12.12 4.68 7.94
N VAL A 228 12.11 6.02 7.99
CA VAL A 228 11.16 6.82 8.81
C VAL A 228 10.35 7.75 7.91
N ASP A 229 11.01 8.62 7.14
CA ASP A 229 10.33 9.55 6.23
C ASP A 229 10.39 9.12 4.77
N PHE A 230 11.41 8.35 4.39
CA PHE A 230 11.53 7.71 3.09
C PHE A 230 11.75 6.20 3.29
N ILE A 231 10.79 5.39 2.86
CA ILE A 231 10.62 4.00 3.24
C ILE A 231 10.58 3.13 1.99
N ASP A 232 11.44 2.09 1.95
CA ASP A 232 11.43 1.08 0.91
C ASP A 232 10.27 0.10 1.13
N ALA A 233 9.29 0.10 0.24
CA ALA A 233 8.15 -0.82 0.31
C ALA A 233 8.59 -2.28 0.26
N LYS A 234 9.62 -2.61 -0.53
CA LYS A 234 10.17 -3.97 -0.64
C LYS A 234 10.76 -4.47 0.68
N ALA A 235 11.45 -3.60 1.41
CA ALA A 235 12.02 -3.94 2.71
C ALA A 235 10.95 -4.09 3.81
N VAL A 236 9.81 -3.42 3.66
CA VAL A 236 8.70 -3.45 4.64
C VAL A 236 7.82 -4.67 4.45
N ASP A 237 7.29 -4.87 3.26
CA ASP A 237 6.45 -6.01 2.90
C ASP A 237 6.74 -6.44 1.46
N PRO A 238 7.64 -7.42 1.24
CA PRO A 238 7.96 -7.92 -0.09
C PRO A 238 6.73 -8.44 -0.85
N VAL A 239 5.73 -8.97 -0.15
CA VAL A 239 4.50 -9.48 -0.76
C VAL A 239 3.62 -8.36 -1.31
N ALA A 240 3.60 -7.21 -0.65
CA ALA A 240 2.90 -6.03 -1.16
C ALA A 240 3.65 -5.38 -2.33
N TYR A 241 4.97 -5.57 -2.37
CA TYR A 241 5.82 -5.00 -3.40
C TYR A 241 5.74 -5.78 -4.73
N ASP A 242 5.75 -7.12 -4.69
CA ASP A 242 5.68 -8.02 -5.85
C ASP A 242 4.29 -7.97 -6.52
#